data_bb7ed4aebae880c92a0ea79b9605f55e
#
_entry.id   bb7ed4aebae880c92a0ea79b9605f55e
#
_cell.length_a   1.000
_cell.length_b   1.000
_cell.length_c   1.000
_cell.angle_alpha   90.00
_cell.angle_beta   90.00
_cell.angle_gamma   90.00
#
_symmetry.space_group_name_H-M   'P 1'
#
loop_
_entity.id
_entity.type
_entity.pdbx_description
1 polymer ?
#
loop_
_entity_poly.entity_id
_entity_poly.type
_entity_poly.pdbx_seq_one_letter_code
_entity_poly.pdbx_strand_id
1 'polypeptide(L)'
;AGTAPTMTIEENLAIAYARTKRAGLSFGVTNKRKLFFKEKLEELHLGLENRLSAKVGLLSGGERQALSLLMATFTEPDILLLDEHTAALDPSRAQLITELTKKIVREHKLTTLMVTHNMQQALDLGNRLIMMDSGEIIYEADQNAKQTLTIDQLMNEFQKLKRNTQISDRSLLG
;
A
#
# COMPACT_ATOMS: atom_id res chain seq x y z
N ALA A 1 8.93 -1.81 5.86
CA ALA A 1 8.66 -0.45 5.38
C ALA A 1 9.84 -0.02 4.50
N GLY A 2 9.60 0.41 3.27
CA GLY A 2 10.63 0.74 2.28
C GLY A 2 11.45 2.01 2.57
N THR A 3 11.70 2.33 3.85
CA THR A 3 12.44 3.52 4.30
C THR A 3 13.68 3.14 5.10
N ALA A 4 14.72 4.00 5.06
CA ALA A 4 15.92 3.90 5.87
C ALA A 4 15.78 4.75 7.15
N PRO A 5 15.55 4.17 8.35
CA PRO A 5 15.19 4.91 9.55
C PRO A 5 16.31 5.80 10.09
N THR A 6 17.56 5.50 9.80
CA THR A 6 18.74 6.28 10.22
C THR A 6 18.97 7.53 9.38
N MET A 7 18.36 7.59 8.20
CA MET A 7 18.45 8.71 7.26
C MET A 7 17.30 9.69 7.47
N THR A 8 17.51 10.93 7.02
CA THR A 8 16.47 11.97 7.04
C THR A 8 15.38 11.72 6.00
N ILE A 9 14.25 12.43 6.12
CA ILE A 9 13.16 12.38 5.13
C ILE A 9 13.71 12.78 3.75
N GLU A 10 14.46 13.90 3.65
CA GLU A 10 15.01 14.35 2.37
C GLU A 10 15.98 13.35 1.73
N GLU A 11 16.78 12.64 2.53
CA GLU A 11 17.70 11.60 2.04
C GLU A 11 16.94 10.38 1.52
N ASN A 12 15.90 9.92 2.23
CA ASN A 12 15.02 8.83 1.77
C ASN A 12 14.34 9.19 0.44
N LEU A 13 13.80 10.41 0.33
CA LEU A 13 13.18 10.90 -0.90
C LEU A 13 14.19 11.03 -2.04
N ALA A 14 15.41 11.48 -1.75
CA ALA A 14 16.48 11.59 -2.75
C ALA A 14 16.86 10.22 -3.33
N ILE A 15 16.94 9.17 -2.48
CA ILE A 15 17.22 7.81 -2.93
C ILE A 15 16.07 7.28 -3.81
N ALA A 16 14.82 7.49 -3.38
CA ALA A 16 13.65 7.08 -4.17
C ALA A 16 13.62 7.79 -5.52
N TYR A 17 13.86 9.10 -5.52
CA TYR A 17 13.87 9.92 -6.74
C TYR A 17 15.04 9.57 -7.68
N ALA A 18 16.18 9.13 -7.16
CA ALA A 18 17.30 8.71 -7.98
C ALA A 18 16.99 7.49 -8.87
N ARG A 19 15.99 6.67 -8.51
CA ARG A 19 15.52 5.56 -9.33
C ARG A 19 14.86 6.00 -10.64
N THR A 20 14.37 7.23 -10.72
CA THR A 20 13.72 7.79 -11.92
C THR A 20 14.72 8.23 -13.00
N LYS A 21 16.00 8.33 -12.67
CA LYS A 21 17.02 8.87 -13.56
C LYS A 21 18.22 7.94 -13.63
N ARG A 22 18.87 7.87 -14.80
CA ARG A 22 20.18 7.21 -14.91
C ARG A 22 21.12 7.83 -13.89
N ALA A 23 21.73 6.99 -13.06
CA ALA A 23 22.62 7.38 -11.99
C ALA A 23 23.80 8.19 -12.56
N GLY A 24 23.84 9.49 -12.28
CA GLY A 24 24.97 10.37 -12.49
C GLY A 24 25.54 10.79 -11.14
N LEU A 25 26.81 11.15 -11.10
CA LEU A 25 27.46 11.78 -9.94
C LEU A 25 26.85 13.17 -9.71
N SER A 26 25.66 13.23 -9.07
CA SER A 26 25.03 14.48 -8.68
C SER A 26 24.73 14.49 -7.20
N PHE A 27 24.87 15.65 -6.54
CA PHE A 27 24.45 15.79 -5.14
C PHE A 27 23.00 15.35 -4.98
N GLY A 28 22.74 14.44 -4.02
CA GLY A 28 21.43 13.84 -3.79
C GLY A 28 20.34 14.86 -3.49
N VAL A 29 20.68 15.93 -2.74
CA VAL A 29 19.73 16.95 -2.29
C VAL A 29 20.22 18.34 -2.71
N THR A 30 19.58 18.91 -3.73
CA THR A 30 19.77 20.31 -4.16
C THR A 30 18.59 21.16 -3.67
N ASN A 31 18.74 22.48 -3.60
CA ASN A 31 17.62 23.38 -3.22
C ASN A 31 16.39 23.20 -4.12
N LYS A 32 16.57 22.96 -5.41
CA LYS A 32 15.47 22.67 -6.34
C LYS A 32 14.76 21.37 -5.99
N ARG A 33 15.51 20.32 -5.61
CA ARG A 33 14.93 19.04 -5.16
C ARG A 33 14.22 19.17 -3.81
N LYS A 34 14.75 19.99 -2.89
CA LYS A 34 14.08 20.26 -1.61
C LYS A 34 12.71 20.90 -1.80
N LEU A 35 12.58 21.85 -2.70
CA LEU A 35 11.29 22.45 -3.03
C LEU A 35 10.33 21.41 -3.60
N PHE A 36 10.76 20.63 -4.58
CA PHE A 36 9.96 19.54 -5.14
C PHE A 36 9.53 18.52 -4.07
N PHE A 37 10.43 18.13 -3.16
CA PHE A 37 10.08 17.20 -2.08
C PHE A 37 9.07 17.81 -1.10
N LYS A 38 9.15 19.12 -0.81
CA LYS A 38 8.14 19.80 0.01
C LYS A 38 6.77 19.75 -0.64
N GLU A 39 6.66 20.15 -1.91
CA GLU A 39 5.41 20.09 -2.66
C GLU A 39 4.79 18.69 -2.63
N LYS A 40 5.60 17.65 -2.83
CA LYS A 40 5.13 16.27 -2.78
C LYS A 40 4.71 15.81 -1.37
N LEU A 41 5.39 16.25 -0.34
CA LEU A 41 5.01 15.94 1.04
C LEU A 41 3.75 16.67 1.49
N GLU A 42 3.49 17.90 0.97
CA GLU A 42 2.25 18.62 1.24
C GLU A 42 1.00 17.85 0.78
N GLU A 43 1.10 17.05 -0.29
CA GLU A 43 0.02 16.18 -0.77
C GLU A 43 -0.45 15.17 0.29
N LEU A 44 0.43 14.81 1.24
CA LEU A 44 0.14 13.87 2.32
C LEU A 44 -0.67 14.50 3.47
N HIS A 45 -0.67 15.82 3.61
CA HIS A 45 -1.32 16.58 4.70
C HIS A 45 -0.91 16.11 6.12
N LEU A 46 0.37 15.74 6.30
CA LEU A 46 0.93 15.23 7.55
C LEU A 46 1.96 16.18 8.19
N GLY A 47 2.19 17.35 7.61
CA GLY A 47 3.20 18.32 8.09
C GLY A 47 4.65 17.89 7.88
N LEU A 48 4.88 16.83 7.08
CA LEU A 48 6.22 16.29 6.82
C LEU A 48 7.08 17.24 5.95
N GLU A 49 6.48 18.12 5.18
CA GLU A 49 7.13 19.16 4.36
C GLU A 49 7.95 20.12 5.22
N ASN A 50 7.59 20.28 6.50
CA ASN A 50 8.31 21.12 7.45
C ASN A 50 9.39 20.36 8.24
N ARG A 51 9.54 19.06 8.00
CA ARG A 51 10.41 18.15 8.78
C ARG A 51 11.43 17.41 7.92
N LEU A 52 11.83 17.95 6.78
CA LEU A 52 12.75 17.30 5.82
C LEU A 52 14.04 16.77 6.44
N SER A 53 14.61 17.49 7.41
CA SER A 53 15.86 17.12 8.11
C SER A 53 15.64 16.16 9.27
N ALA A 54 14.37 15.79 9.62
CA ALA A 54 14.10 14.83 10.67
C ALA A 54 14.45 13.41 10.19
N LYS A 55 15.01 12.60 11.09
CA LYS A 55 15.27 11.18 10.82
C LYS A 55 13.96 10.42 10.71
N VAL A 56 13.85 9.54 9.71
CA VAL A 56 12.65 8.73 9.48
C VAL A 56 12.33 7.79 10.64
N GLY A 57 13.34 7.37 11.41
CA GLY A 57 13.13 6.59 12.63
C GLY A 57 12.31 7.30 13.72
N LEU A 58 12.24 8.65 13.70
CA LEU A 58 11.45 9.45 14.64
C LEU A 58 10.00 9.66 14.19
N LEU A 59 9.64 9.18 13.01
CA LEU A 59 8.28 9.26 12.49
C LEU A 59 7.39 8.19 13.13
N SER A 60 6.11 8.50 13.29
CA SER A 60 5.10 7.50 13.63
C SER A 60 4.97 6.43 12.54
N GLY A 61 4.35 5.29 12.87
CA GLY A 61 4.11 4.23 11.89
C GLY A 61 3.35 4.70 10.66
N GLY A 62 2.28 5.50 10.86
CA GLY A 62 1.48 6.08 9.78
C GLY A 62 2.28 7.08 8.91
N GLU A 63 3.05 7.97 9.53
CA GLU A 63 3.91 8.92 8.79
C GLU A 63 4.95 8.17 7.93
N ARG A 64 5.57 7.11 8.48
CA ARG A 64 6.52 6.28 7.70
C ARG A 64 5.84 5.57 6.55
N GLN A 65 4.61 5.08 6.77
CA GLN A 65 3.85 4.39 5.73
C GLN A 65 3.44 5.35 4.60
N ALA A 66 2.96 6.55 4.95
CA ALA A 66 2.65 7.59 3.97
C ALA A 66 3.89 8.00 3.17
N LEU A 67 5.04 8.19 3.84
CA LEU A 67 6.31 8.48 3.18
C LEU A 67 6.72 7.36 2.22
N SER A 68 6.60 6.09 2.64
CA SER A 68 6.91 4.92 1.81
C SER A 68 6.02 4.85 0.57
N LEU A 69 4.72 5.11 0.73
CA LEU A 69 3.77 5.17 -0.38
C LEU A 69 4.13 6.27 -1.38
N LEU A 70 4.42 7.49 -0.91
CA LEU A 70 4.86 8.60 -1.75
C LEU A 70 6.14 8.24 -2.52
N MET A 71 7.13 7.66 -1.84
CA MET A 71 8.39 7.24 -2.47
C MET A 71 8.18 6.20 -3.58
N ALA A 72 7.19 5.31 -3.43
CA ALA A 72 6.86 4.31 -4.44
C ALA A 72 6.24 4.94 -5.70
N THR A 73 5.61 6.12 -5.59
CA THR A 73 4.98 6.79 -6.74
C THR A 73 5.92 7.70 -7.55
N PHE A 74 7.11 8.02 -7.03
CA PHE A 74 8.07 8.89 -7.75
C PHE A 74 8.53 8.36 -9.10
N THR A 75 8.50 7.05 -9.30
CA THR A 75 8.91 6.40 -10.55
C THR A 75 7.76 6.26 -11.55
N GLU A 76 6.56 6.77 -11.21
CA GLU A 76 5.34 6.55 -12.00
C GLU A 76 5.21 5.08 -12.42
N PRO A 77 5.10 4.15 -11.45
CA PRO A 77 5.19 2.73 -11.74
C PRO A 77 3.97 2.26 -12.54
N ASP A 78 4.16 1.30 -13.43
CA ASP A 78 3.06 0.65 -14.17
C ASP A 78 2.13 -0.12 -13.21
N ILE A 79 2.69 -0.68 -12.13
CA ILE A 79 1.96 -1.41 -11.09
C ILE A 79 2.48 -1.00 -9.71
N LEU A 80 1.54 -0.68 -8.81
CA LEU A 80 1.79 -0.49 -7.39
C LEU A 80 1.39 -1.75 -6.62
N LEU A 81 2.33 -2.35 -5.89
CA LEU A 81 2.09 -3.51 -5.05
C LEU A 81 2.04 -3.09 -3.58
N LEU A 82 0.94 -3.38 -2.90
CA LEU A 82 0.71 -3.07 -1.50
C LEU A 82 0.43 -4.37 -0.73
N ASP A 83 1.35 -4.74 0.15
CA ASP A 83 1.24 -5.94 0.97
C ASP A 83 0.99 -5.53 2.42
N GLU A 84 -0.24 -5.76 2.89
CA GLU A 84 -0.71 -5.47 4.26
C GLU A 84 -0.26 -4.11 4.82
N HIS A 85 -0.20 -3.10 3.97
CA HIS A 85 0.44 -1.82 4.23
C HIS A 85 -0.16 -1.01 5.40
N THR A 86 -1.29 -1.42 5.96
CA THR A 86 -1.95 -0.79 7.12
C THR A 86 -2.04 -1.70 8.35
N ALA A 87 -1.60 -2.97 8.27
CA ALA A 87 -1.80 -3.97 9.32
C ALA A 87 -1.16 -3.60 10.68
N ALA A 88 -0.01 -2.91 10.68
CA ALA A 88 0.71 -2.52 11.88
C ALA A 88 0.27 -1.16 12.46
N LEU A 89 -0.82 -0.57 11.95
CA LEU A 89 -1.32 0.73 12.35
C LEU A 89 -2.56 0.60 13.26
N ASP A 90 -2.73 1.55 14.15
CA ASP A 90 -4.00 1.70 14.86
C ASP A 90 -5.15 2.04 13.87
N PRO A 91 -6.42 1.77 14.22
CA PRO A 91 -7.55 1.91 13.30
C PRO A 91 -7.67 3.30 12.67
N SER A 92 -7.43 4.37 13.44
CA SER A 92 -7.53 5.74 12.93
C SER A 92 -6.45 6.04 11.87
N ARG A 93 -5.21 5.63 12.13
CA ARG A 93 -4.11 5.79 11.19
C ARG A 93 -4.24 4.88 9.98
N ALA A 94 -4.73 3.65 10.17
CA ALA A 94 -5.02 2.73 9.07
C ALA A 94 -6.04 3.34 8.10
N GLN A 95 -7.11 3.96 8.62
CA GLN A 95 -8.11 4.65 7.81
C GLN A 95 -7.49 5.84 7.06
N LEU A 96 -6.69 6.67 7.72
CA LEU A 96 -6.00 7.80 7.08
C LEU A 96 -5.11 7.33 5.91
N ILE A 97 -4.29 6.30 6.12
CA ILE A 97 -3.42 5.74 5.08
C ILE A 97 -4.24 5.11 3.95
N THR A 98 -5.35 4.47 4.26
CA THR A 98 -6.28 3.91 3.27
C THR A 98 -6.84 5.01 2.36
N GLU A 99 -7.33 6.11 2.92
CA GLU A 99 -7.85 7.24 2.13
C GLU A 99 -6.75 7.93 1.31
N LEU A 100 -5.56 8.09 1.88
CA LEU A 100 -4.40 8.60 1.16
C LEU A 100 -4.01 7.70 -0.01
N THR A 101 -4.03 6.37 0.19
CA THR A 101 -3.78 5.38 -0.88
C THR A 101 -4.81 5.52 -2.01
N LYS A 102 -6.10 5.62 -1.68
CA LYS A 102 -7.17 5.84 -2.67
C LYS A 102 -6.92 7.10 -3.49
N LYS A 103 -6.58 8.21 -2.80
CA LYS A 103 -6.29 9.50 -3.43
C LYS A 103 -5.14 9.37 -4.44
N ILE A 104 -3.99 8.87 -3.98
CA ILE A 104 -2.78 8.71 -4.80
C ILE A 104 -3.02 7.80 -6.00
N VAL A 105 -3.63 6.62 -5.79
CA VAL A 105 -3.94 5.66 -6.87
C VAL A 105 -4.84 6.31 -7.93
N ARG A 106 -5.84 7.10 -7.52
CA ARG A 106 -6.76 7.78 -8.44
C ARG A 106 -6.07 8.90 -9.21
N GLU A 107 -5.34 9.78 -8.52
CA GLU A 107 -4.67 10.94 -9.12
C GLU A 107 -3.60 10.53 -10.12
N HIS A 108 -2.82 9.50 -9.80
CA HIS A 108 -1.78 8.97 -10.68
C HIS A 108 -2.26 7.86 -11.61
N LYS A 109 -3.55 7.47 -11.56
CA LYS A 109 -4.16 6.40 -12.39
C LYS A 109 -3.38 5.08 -12.32
N LEU A 110 -2.90 4.72 -11.13
CA LEU A 110 -2.02 3.56 -10.94
C LEU A 110 -2.83 2.25 -11.00
N THR A 111 -2.33 1.29 -11.77
CA THR A 111 -2.75 -0.10 -11.61
C THR A 111 -2.22 -0.61 -10.27
N THR A 112 -3.11 -1.05 -9.38
CA THR A 112 -2.72 -1.39 -8.01
C THR A 112 -3.17 -2.80 -7.66
N LEU A 113 -2.26 -3.62 -7.14
CA LEU A 113 -2.56 -4.89 -6.50
C LEU A 113 -2.33 -4.73 -4.99
N MET A 114 -3.39 -4.94 -4.21
CA MET A 114 -3.33 -4.84 -2.75
C MET A 114 -3.66 -6.17 -2.10
N VAL A 115 -2.79 -6.62 -1.22
CA VAL A 115 -3.03 -7.77 -0.33
C VAL A 115 -3.45 -7.24 1.03
N THR A 116 -4.54 -7.78 1.58
CA THR A 116 -5.05 -7.47 2.91
C THR A 116 -5.78 -8.65 3.51
N HIS A 117 -5.68 -8.82 4.82
CA HIS A 117 -6.53 -9.75 5.57
C HIS A 117 -7.79 -9.06 6.12
N ASN A 118 -7.95 -7.76 5.92
CA ASN A 118 -9.12 -7.01 6.35
C ASN A 118 -10.21 -7.06 5.27
N MET A 119 -11.26 -7.82 5.52
CA MET A 119 -12.36 -8.03 4.56
C MET A 119 -13.11 -6.75 4.21
N GLN A 120 -13.27 -5.81 5.15
CA GLN A 120 -13.88 -4.52 4.87
C GLN A 120 -13.02 -3.72 3.88
N GLN A 121 -11.71 -3.66 4.10
CA GLN A 121 -10.79 -3.04 3.14
C GLN A 121 -10.86 -3.70 1.77
N ALA A 122 -10.92 -5.04 1.72
CA ALA A 122 -11.02 -5.78 0.46
C ALA A 122 -12.31 -5.44 -0.30
N LEU A 123 -13.42 -5.20 0.40
CA LEU A 123 -14.68 -4.76 -0.20
C LEU A 123 -14.64 -3.29 -0.63
N ASP A 124 -14.06 -2.41 0.18
CA ASP A 124 -14.10 -0.96 -0.04
C ASP A 124 -13.08 -0.47 -1.07
N LEU A 125 -12.00 -1.24 -1.32
CA LEU A 125 -10.90 -0.83 -2.17
C LEU A 125 -10.87 -1.61 -3.49
N GLY A 126 -10.42 -0.93 -4.54
CA GLY A 126 -10.28 -1.53 -5.87
C GLY A 126 -11.60 -1.87 -6.54
N ASN A 127 -11.51 -2.27 -7.79
CA ASN A 127 -12.64 -2.63 -8.65
C ASN A 127 -12.75 -4.15 -8.92
N ARG A 128 -11.83 -4.94 -8.40
CA ARG A 128 -11.80 -6.40 -8.50
C ARG A 128 -11.34 -6.99 -7.18
N LEU A 129 -11.92 -8.08 -6.76
CA LEU A 129 -11.55 -8.80 -5.55
C LEU A 129 -11.16 -10.23 -5.91
N ILE A 130 -10.05 -10.68 -5.36
CA ILE A 130 -9.55 -12.05 -5.49
C ILE A 130 -9.32 -12.58 -4.09
N MET A 131 -9.84 -13.78 -3.80
CA MET A 131 -9.51 -14.50 -2.58
C MET A 131 -8.60 -15.66 -2.92
N MET A 132 -7.53 -15.81 -2.15
CA MET A 132 -6.52 -16.85 -2.33
C MET A 132 -6.43 -17.73 -1.08
N ASP A 133 -6.25 -19.02 -1.30
CA ASP A 133 -5.87 -19.99 -0.27
C ASP A 133 -4.88 -20.99 -0.85
N SER A 134 -3.86 -21.36 -0.08
CA SER A 134 -2.86 -22.38 -0.46
C SER A 134 -2.22 -22.17 -1.86
N GLY A 135 -2.09 -20.91 -2.29
CA GLY A 135 -1.51 -20.55 -3.59
C GLY A 135 -2.48 -20.56 -4.77
N GLU A 136 -3.75 -20.89 -4.54
CA GLU A 136 -4.79 -20.92 -5.57
C GLU A 136 -5.80 -19.79 -5.40
N ILE A 137 -6.36 -19.33 -6.53
CA ILE A 137 -7.51 -18.39 -6.52
C ILE A 137 -8.76 -19.21 -6.27
N ILE A 138 -9.39 -18.99 -5.11
CA ILE A 138 -10.57 -19.73 -4.67
C ILE A 138 -11.88 -18.96 -4.89
N TYR A 139 -11.81 -17.65 -5.04
CA TYR A 139 -12.97 -16.79 -5.32
C TYR A 139 -12.53 -15.53 -6.05
N GLU A 140 -13.38 -15.07 -6.95
CA GLU A 140 -13.15 -13.82 -7.69
C GLU A 140 -14.48 -13.06 -7.86
N ALA A 141 -14.43 -11.73 -7.68
CA ALA A 141 -15.54 -10.83 -7.95
C ALA A 141 -15.06 -9.65 -8.78
N ASP A 142 -15.74 -9.38 -9.88
CA ASP A 142 -15.57 -8.18 -10.67
C ASP A 142 -16.21 -6.96 -9.99
N GLN A 143 -16.15 -5.79 -10.64
CA GLN A 143 -16.70 -4.55 -10.11
C GLN A 143 -18.19 -4.63 -9.81
N ASN A 144 -18.98 -5.30 -10.64
CA ASN A 144 -20.42 -5.39 -10.49
C ASN A 144 -20.81 -6.34 -9.33
N ALA A 145 -20.21 -7.52 -9.31
CA ALA A 145 -20.40 -8.49 -8.24
C ALA A 145 -19.97 -7.92 -6.87
N LYS A 146 -18.85 -7.17 -6.85
CA LYS A 146 -18.30 -6.57 -5.64
C LYS A 146 -19.22 -5.51 -5.02
N GLN A 147 -20.00 -4.76 -5.81
CA GLN A 147 -20.92 -3.73 -5.30
C GLN A 147 -22.04 -4.29 -4.42
N THR A 148 -22.43 -5.54 -4.62
CA THR A 148 -23.50 -6.20 -3.87
C THR A 148 -22.96 -7.17 -2.81
N LEU A 149 -21.65 -7.39 -2.78
CA LEU A 149 -21.01 -8.36 -1.90
C LEU A 149 -20.91 -7.81 -0.47
N THR A 150 -21.38 -8.60 0.50
CA THR A 150 -21.27 -8.31 1.93
C THR A 150 -20.13 -9.08 2.58
N ILE A 151 -19.69 -8.62 3.77
CA ILE A 151 -18.69 -9.36 4.59
C ILE A 151 -19.18 -10.76 4.90
N ASP A 152 -20.46 -10.93 5.28
CA ASP A 152 -21.02 -12.23 5.62
C ASP A 152 -21.00 -13.21 4.43
N GLN A 153 -21.29 -12.72 3.23
CA GLN A 153 -21.20 -13.50 2.00
C GLN A 153 -19.75 -13.91 1.71
N LEU A 154 -18.81 -12.97 1.85
CA LEU A 154 -17.38 -13.24 1.66
C LEU A 154 -16.85 -14.26 2.66
N MET A 155 -17.25 -14.14 3.94
CA MET A 155 -16.93 -15.11 5.00
C MET A 155 -17.51 -16.49 4.71
N ASN A 156 -18.76 -16.54 4.23
CA ASN A 156 -19.42 -17.81 3.89
C ASN A 156 -18.70 -18.53 2.73
N GLU A 157 -18.29 -17.78 1.69
CA GLU A 157 -17.50 -18.35 0.59
C GLU A 157 -16.17 -18.92 1.10
N PHE A 158 -15.45 -18.18 1.94
CA PHE A 158 -14.22 -18.64 2.55
C PHE A 158 -14.40 -19.92 3.40
N GLN A 159 -15.49 -20.01 4.19
CA GLN A 159 -15.77 -21.19 5.01
C GLN A 159 -16.17 -22.42 4.19
N LYS A 160 -16.98 -22.25 3.13
CA LYS A 160 -17.36 -23.34 2.21
C LYS A 160 -16.13 -24.00 1.60
N LEU A 161 -15.19 -23.17 1.14
CA LEU A 161 -13.99 -23.62 0.48
C LEU A 161 -13.05 -24.35 1.45
N LYS A 162 -12.86 -23.85 2.67
CA LYS A 162 -12.09 -24.56 3.72
C LYS A 162 -12.68 -25.93 4.08
N ARG A 163 -14.00 -26.06 4.12
CA ARG A 163 -14.64 -27.36 4.38
C ARG A 163 -14.37 -28.35 3.24
N ASN A 164 -14.42 -27.90 2.00
CA ASN A 164 -14.17 -28.76 0.84
C ASN A 164 -12.72 -29.25 0.79
N THR A 165 -11.75 -28.38 1.12
CA THR A 165 -10.33 -28.76 1.18
C THR A 165 -10.06 -29.79 2.28
N GLN A 166 -10.65 -29.64 3.47
CA GLN A 166 -10.53 -30.62 4.57
C GLN A 166 -11.18 -31.98 4.27
N ILE A 167 -12.23 -31.99 3.46
CA ILE A 167 -12.90 -33.25 3.04
C ILE A 167 -12.03 -33.99 2.01
N SER A 168 -11.41 -33.25 1.07
CA SER A 168 -10.51 -33.86 0.08
C SER A 168 -9.26 -34.46 0.72
N ASP A 169 -8.66 -33.80 1.70
CA ASP A 169 -7.50 -34.31 2.45
C ASP A 169 -7.83 -35.58 3.26
N ARG A 170 -9.02 -35.64 3.84
CA ARG A 170 -9.50 -36.83 4.56
C ARG A 170 -9.80 -38.01 3.63
N SER A 171 -10.24 -37.75 2.41
CA SER A 171 -10.52 -38.79 1.42
C SER A 171 -9.26 -39.36 0.75
N LEU A 172 -8.11 -38.66 0.88
CA LEU A 172 -6.82 -39.13 0.38
C LEU A 172 -6.00 -39.92 1.42
N LEU A 173 -6.43 -39.93 2.69
CA LEU A 173 -5.76 -40.60 3.82
C LEU A 173 -6.54 -41.83 4.33
N GLY A 174 -7.61 -42.23 3.64
CA GLY A 174 -8.43 -43.41 3.95
C GLY A 174 -8.16 -44.63 3.06
#